data_159a2e196136ab5a1569764f1e279bdc
#
_entry.id   159a2e196136ab5a1569764f1e279bdc
#
_cell.length_a   1.000
_cell.length_b   1.000
_cell.length_c   1.000
_cell.angle_alpha   90.00
_cell.angle_beta   90.00
_cell.angle_gamma   90.00
#
_symmetry.space_group_name_H-M   'P 1'
#
loop_
_entity.id
_entity.type
_entity.pdbx_description
1 polymer ?
#
loop_
_entity_poly.entity_id
_entity_poly.type
_entity_poly.pdbx_seq_one_letter_code
_entity_poly.pdbx_strand_id
1 'polypeptide(L)'
;MKEVWKDIKGYEGLYQVSNLGNVRSIDRYKEIIVKNQYGKYVCNKFCKGYTLKPQLYMGYKCIGLYNNGKYKIKKVHRLVAEAFIPNPENKPQVNHIDGNKLNNNINNLEWNTAGENTYHAYKNNLIKHYNRKINQYDLDGNFIKTWDSAKDVEIKINIHNSAICNCCKNKRKTAGGYIWKYVD
;
A
#
# COMPACT_ATOMS: atom_id res chain seq x y z
N MET A 1 -4.70 -21.66 -12.59
CA MET A 1 -4.98 -21.99 -11.15
C MET A 1 -6.48 -22.04 -10.97
N LYS A 2 -7.00 -23.07 -10.27
CA LYS A 2 -8.43 -23.17 -9.93
C LYS A 2 -8.79 -22.07 -8.91
N GLU A 3 -9.92 -21.40 -9.09
CA GLU A 3 -10.40 -20.42 -8.15
C GLU A 3 -10.91 -21.07 -6.86
N VAL A 4 -10.40 -20.61 -5.73
CA VAL A 4 -10.76 -21.10 -4.38
C VAL A 4 -11.29 -19.91 -3.58
N TRP A 5 -12.36 -20.12 -2.82
CA TRP A 5 -13.04 -19.10 -2.03
C TRP A 5 -12.89 -19.37 -0.54
N LYS A 6 -12.64 -18.33 0.24
CA LYS A 6 -12.62 -18.37 1.70
C LYS A 6 -13.45 -17.22 2.28
N ASP A 7 -14.02 -17.44 3.44
CA ASP A 7 -14.76 -16.41 4.16
C ASP A 7 -13.83 -15.24 4.54
N ILE A 8 -14.36 -14.04 4.46
CA ILE A 8 -13.65 -12.83 4.89
C ILE A 8 -13.77 -12.74 6.41
N LYS A 9 -12.62 -12.64 7.10
CA LYS A 9 -12.54 -12.53 8.56
C LYS A 9 -13.40 -11.35 9.08
N GLY A 10 -14.33 -11.68 10.01
CA GLY A 10 -15.31 -10.76 10.57
C GLY A 10 -16.52 -10.49 9.66
N TYR A 11 -16.64 -11.28 8.57
CA TYR A 11 -17.79 -11.27 7.65
C TYR A 11 -18.19 -12.68 7.25
N GLU A 12 -17.91 -13.65 8.09
CA GLU A 12 -18.26 -15.07 7.90
C GLU A 12 -19.76 -15.21 7.65
N GLY A 13 -20.13 -16.06 6.69
CA GLY A 13 -21.54 -16.22 6.29
C GLY A 13 -22.13 -15.05 5.48
N LEU A 14 -21.35 -14.00 5.21
CA LEU A 14 -21.81 -12.83 4.43
C LEU A 14 -21.03 -12.65 3.14
N TYR A 15 -19.70 -12.74 3.20
CA TYR A 15 -18.83 -12.47 2.06
C TYR A 15 -17.63 -13.42 2.02
N GLN A 16 -17.22 -13.72 0.79
CA GLN A 16 -16.03 -14.52 0.50
C GLN A 16 -15.09 -13.76 -0.44
N VAL A 17 -13.80 -14.05 -0.31
CA VAL A 17 -12.75 -13.61 -1.21
C VAL A 17 -12.09 -14.82 -1.88
N SER A 18 -11.70 -14.68 -3.15
CA SER A 18 -10.99 -15.73 -3.86
C SER A 18 -9.48 -15.49 -3.90
N ASN A 19 -8.73 -16.58 -4.13
CA ASN A 19 -7.29 -16.55 -4.39
C ASN A 19 -6.90 -15.75 -5.65
N LEU A 20 -7.86 -15.40 -6.49
CA LEU A 20 -7.67 -14.57 -7.70
C LEU A 20 -8.00 -13.10 -7.48
N GLY A 21 -8.45 -12.70 -6.27
CA GLY A 21 -8.81 -11.33 -5.95
C GLY A 21 -10.23 -10.94 -6.32
N ASN A 22 -11.13 -11.91 -6.48
CA ASN A 22 -12.56 -11.66 -6.61
C ASN A 22 -13.23 -11.68 -5.23
N VAL A 23 -14.31 -10.91 -5.07
CA VAL A 23 -15.10 -10.89 -3.83
C VAL A 23 -16.56 -11.12 -4.16
N ARG A 24 -17.24 -11.96 -3.37
CA ARG A 24 -18.67 -12.23 -3.55
C ARG A 24 -19.42 -12.16 -2.22
N SER A 25 -20.70 -11.79 -2.27
CA SER A 25 -21.65 -12.11 -1.21
C SER A 25 -22.14 -13.55 -1.42
N ILE A 26 -22.54 -14.19 -0.34
CA ILE A 26 -23.08 -15.55 -0.39
C ILE A 26 -24.58 -15.56 -0.23
N ASP A 27 -25.22 -16.64 -0.68
CA ASP A 27 -26.63 -16.89 -0.47
C ASP A 27 -26.92 -16.96 1.02
N ARG A 28 -27.94 -16.23 1.48
CA ARG A 28 -28.33 -16.24 2.90
C ARG A 28 -29.75 -15.84 3.10
N TYR A 29 -30.32 -16.23 4.20
CA TYR A 29 -31.58 -15.69 4.71
C TYR A 29 -31.28 -14.52 5.63
N LYS A 30 -32.09 -13.46 5.53
CA LYS A 30 -32.05 -12.30 6.41
C LYS A 30 -33.41 -12.09 7.03
N GLU A 31 -33.45 -12.00 8.34
CA GLU A 31 -34.66 -11.57 9.04
C GLU A 31 -34.95 -10.11 8.73
N ILE A 32 -36.16 -9.84 8.30
CA ILE A 32 -36.65 -8.51 8.06
C ILE A 32 -37.95 -8.29 8.82
N ILE A 33 -38.15 -7.08 9.32
CA ILE A 33 -39.40 -6.68 9.94
C ILE A 33 -40.29 -6.07 8.84
N VAL A 34 -41.40 -6.73 8.55
CA VAL A 34 -42.40 -6.22 7.63
C VAL A 34 -43.48 -5.53 8.45
N LYS A 35 -43.85 -4.35 8.01
CA LYS A 35 -44.97 -3.58 8.59
C LYS A 35 -46.10 -3.51 7.56
N ASN A 36 -47.31 -3.86 7.96
CA ASN A 36 -48.50 -3.67 7.15
C ASN A 36 -49.68 -3.15 8.03
N GLN A 37 -50.85 -3.05 7.45
CA GLN A 37 -52.08 -2.59 8.14
C GLN A 37 -52.49 -3.48 9.34
N TYR A 38 -52.00 -4.74 9.42
CA TYR A 38 -52.32 -5.66 10.50
C TYR A 38 -51.22 -5.71 11.59
N GLY A 39 -50.14 -4.91 11.45
CA GLY A 39 -49.06 -4.86 12.44
C GLY A 39 -47.68 -5.10 11.89
N LYS A 40 -46.77 -5.51 12.79
CA LYS A 40 -45.37 -5.85 12.50
C LYS A 40 -45.17 -7.33 12.66
N TYR A 41 -44.51 -7.99 11.69
CA TYR A 41 -44.12 -9.37 11.80
C TYR A 41 -42.69 -9.55 11.25
N VAL A 42 -41.98 -10.61 11.73
CA VAL A 42 -40.67 -10.97 11.27
C VAL A 42 -40.79 -12.03 10.18
N CYS A 43 -40.11 -11.85 9.07
CA CYS A 43 -40.03 -12.87 8.05
C CYS A 43 -38.56 -13.05 7.55
N ASN A 44 -38.26 -14.23 7.05
CA ASN A 44 -36.96 -14.55 6.46
C ASN A 44 -37.00 -14.24 4.96
N LYS A 45 -36.19 -13.26 4.55
CA LYS A 45 -35.97 -12.92 3.14
C LYS A 45 -34.73 -13.63 2.62
N PHE A 46 -34.87 -14.40 1.55
CA PHE A 46 -33.74 -14.96 0.81
C PHE A 46 -33.01 -13.84 0.07
N CYS A 47 -31.70 -13.77 0.26
CA CYS A 47 -30.78 -12.85 -0.43
C CYS A 47 -29.80 -13.70 -1.24
N LYS A 48 -29.95 -13.67 -2.56
CA LYS A 48 -29.03 -14.38 -3.47
C LYS A 48 -27.66 -13.70 -3.45
N GLY A 49 -26.60 -14.49 -3.38
CA GLY A 49 -25.23 -14.02 -3.48
C GLY A 49 -24.87 -13.55 -4.90
N TYR A 50 -23.91 -12.68 -4.97
CA TYR A 50 -23.39 -12.15 -6.24
C TYR A 50 -21.94 -11.70 -6.10
N THR A 51 -21.24 -11.63 -7.24
CA THR A 51 -19.87 -11.07 -7.27
C THR A 51 -19.91 -9.56 -7.18
N LEU A 52 -19.18 -8.99 -6.24
CA LEU A 52 -19.10 -7.56 -6.03
C LEU A 52 -18.13 -6.92 -7.04
N LYS A 53 -18.50 -5.76 -7.56
CA LYS A 53 -17.64 -4.98 -8.45
C LYS A 53 -16.74 -4.07 -7.60
N PRO A 54 -15.39 -4.20 -7.68
CA PRO A 54 -14.49 -3.34 -6.94
C PRO A 54 -14.45 -1.93 -7.54
N GLN A 55 -14.28 -0.93 -6.68
CA GLN A 55 -14.00 0.44 -7.05
C GLN A 55 -12.50 0.70 -6.93
N LEU A 56 -11.97 1.63 -7.72
CA LEU A 56 -10.58 2.06 -7.63
C LEU A 56 -10.49 3.24 -6.65
N TYR A 57 -9.63 3.08 -5.65
CA TYR A 57 -9.30 4.15 -4.71
C TYR A 57 -7.78 4.20 -4.48
N MET A 58 -7.16 5.34 -4.78
CA MET A 58 -5.69 5.55 -4.71
C MET A 58 -4.88 4.47 -5.46
N GLY A 59 -5.42 4.01 -6.60
CA GLY A 59 -4.79 2.98 -7.43
C GLY A 59 -5.01 1.54 -6.95
N TYR A 60 -5.78 1.30 -5.88
CA TYR A 60 -6.11 -0.04 -5.37
C TYR A 60 -7.56 -0.42 -5.67
N LYS A 61 -7.80 -1.70 -5.94
CA LYS A 61 -9.15 -2.26 -5.93
C LYS A 61 -9.69 -2.32 -4.50
N CYS A 62 -10.80 -1.65 -4.25
CA CYS A 62 -11.47 -1.58 -2.96
C CYS A 62 -12.90 -2.09 -3.07
N ILE A 63 -13.42 -2.67 -1.97
CA ILE A 63 -14.76 -3.21 -1.89
C ILE A 63 -15.45 -2.70 -0.62
N GLY A 64 -16.72 -2.33 -0.73
CA GLY A 64 -17.55 -1.99 0.42
C GLY A 64 -18.22 -3.23 0.99
N LEU A 65 -18.02 -3.49 2.27
CA LEU A 65 -18.62 -4.60 2.99
C LEU A 65 -19.54 -4.08 4.10
N TYR A 66 -20.66 -4.76 4.26
CA TYR A 66 -21.70 -4.40 5.22
C TYR A 66 -21.86 -5.50 6.26
N ASN A 67 -21.73 -5.18 7.53
CA ASN A 67 -21.99 -6.11 8.62
C ASN A 67 -22.60 -5.37 9.82
N ASN A 68 -23.70 -5.87 10.41
CA ASN A 68 -24.36 -5.33 11.60
C ASN A 68 -24.62 -3.81 11.53
N GLY A 69 -25.15 -3.34 10.40
CA GLY A 69 -25.46 -1.92 10.18
C GLY A 69 -24.22 -1.04 9.90
N LYS A 70 -23.00 -1.60 9.89
CA LYS A 70 -21.76 -0.86 9.65
C LYS A 70 -21.22 -1.16 8.26
N TYR A 71 -20.92 -0.08 7.52
CA TYR A 71 -20.26 -0.13 6.21
C TYR A 71 -18.77 0.14 6.36
N LYS A 72 -17.93 -0.71 5.77
CA LYS A 72 -16.47 -0.51 5.75
C LYS A 72 -15.91 -0.78 4.36
N ILE A 73 -15.05 0.12 3.89
CA ILE A 73 -14.28 -0.09 2.66
C ILE A 73 -13.02 -0.88 2.99
N LYS A 74 -12.80 -1.94 2.24
CA LYS A 74 -11.63 -2.82 2.38
C LYS A 74 -10.86 -2.92 1.07
N LYS A 75 -9.53 -2.92 1.14
CA LYS A 75 -8.68 -3.15 -0.02
C LYS A 75 -8.64 -4.64 -0.35
N VAL A 76 -8.87 -5.01 -1.61
CA VAL A 76 -9.00 -6.42 -2.03
C VAL A 76 -7.72 -7.21 -1.76
N HIS A 77 -6.52 -6.68 -2.06
CA HIS A 77 -5.25 -7.37 -1.80
C HIS A 77 -5.08 -7.75 -0.32
N ARG A 78 -5.57 -6.91 0.60
CA ARG A 78 -5.52 -7.23 2.03
C ARG A 78 -6.46 -8.37 2.38
N LEU A 79 -7.67 -8.40 1.82
CA LEU A 79 -8.60 -9.50 2.03
C LEU A 79 -8.03 -10.82 1.53
N VAL A 80 -7.37 -10.81 0.36
CA VAL A 80 -6.69 -12.01 -0.17
C VAL A 80 -5.55 -12.44 0.74
N ALA A 81 -4.68 -11.52 1.13
CA ALA A 81 -3.55 -11.85 2.00
C ALA A 81 -4.02 -12.39 3.37
N GLU A 82 -4.99 -11.73 3.99
CA GLU A 82 -5.56 -12.15 5.29
C GLU A 82 -6.22 -13.54 5.22
N ALA A 83 -6.83 -13.90 4.08
CA ALA A 83 -7.51 -15.18 3.92
C ALA A 83 -6.58 -16.34 3.52
N PHE A 84 -5.52 -16.05 2.78
CA PHE A 84 -4.76 -17.11 2.09
C PHE A 84 -3.28 -17.18 2.43
N ILE A 85 -2.65 -16.08 2.90
CA ILE A 85 -1.22 -16.02 3.13
C ILE A 85 -0.94 -15.98 4.63
N PRO A 86 -0.25 -17.00 5.19
CA PRO A 86 0.18 -16.98 6.60
C PRO A 86 1.05 -15.76 6.90
N ASN A 87 0.86 -15.16 8.08
CA ASN A 87 1.63 -14.01 8.56
C ASN A 87 2.14 -14.25 9.99
N PRO A 88 3.06 -15.20 10.21
CA PRO A 88 3.54 -15.54 11.54
C PRO A 88 4.31 -14.40 12.21
N GLU A 89 4.96 -13.55 11.41
CA GLU A 89 5.73 -12.39 11.88
C GLU A 89 4.87 -11.14 12.10
N ASN A 90 3.55 -11.21 11.89
CA ASN A 90 2.63 -10.07 11.99
C ASN A 90 3.06 -8.84 11.19
N LYS A 91 3.64 -9.02 10.00
CA LYS A 91 4.05 -7.93 9.12
C LYS A 91 2.85 -7.06 8.74
N PRO A 92 2.97 -5.72 8.84
CA PRO A 92 1.82 -4.82 8.75
C PRO A 92 1.34 -4.50 7.32
N GLN A 93 2.18 -4.73 6.31
CA GLN A 93 1.91 -4.35 4.93
C GLN A 93 1.77 -5.55 4.01
N VAL A 94 0.95 -5.39 2.97
CA VAL A 94 0.87 -6.34 1.84
C VAL A 94 1.48 -5.65 0.63
N ASN A 95 2.49 -6.29 0.03
CA ASN A 95 3.16 -5.86 -1.17
C ASN A 95 2.62 -6.60 -2.41
N HIS A 96 2.68 -5.94 -3.57
CA HIS A 96 2.49 -6.56 -4.88
C HIS A 96 3.85 -6.85 -5.48
N ILE A 97 4.20 -8.13 -5.68
CA ILE A 97 5.52 -8.58 -6.13
C ILE A 97 5.87 -7.98 -7.50
N ASP A 98 4.91 -7.88 -8.40
CA ASP A 98 5.06 -7.26 -9.73
C ASP A 98 4.93 -5.72 -9.74
N GLY A 99 4.69 -5.09 -8.57
CA GLY A 99 4.42 -3.66 -8.46
C GLY A 99 3.05 -3.21 -8.98
N ASN A 100 2.24 -4.09 -9.56
CA ASN A 100 0.93 -3.76 -10.09
C ASN A 100 -0.16 -3.88 -9.01
N LYS A 101 -0.62 -2.75 -8.51
CA LYS A 101 -1.67 -2.66 -7.46
C LYS A 101 -3.01 -3.26 -7.85
N LEU A 102 -3.23 -3.57 -9.12
CA LEU A 102 -4.47 -4.15 -9.63
C LEU A 102 -4.43 -5.69 -9.73
N ASN A 103 -3.24 -6.28 -9.65
CA ASN A 103 -3.04 -7.73 -9.68
C ASN A 103 -3.11 -8.30 -8.27
N ASN A 104 -4.31 -8.64 -7.81
CA ASN A 104 -4.57 -9.14 -6.46
C ASN A 104 -4.58 -10.69 -6.37
N ASN A 105 -3.93 -11.37 -7.32
CA ASN A 105 -3.73 -12.81 -7.27
C ASN A 105 -2.83 -13.19 -6.08
N ILE A 106 -3.14 -14.28 -5.37
CA ILE A 106 -2.37 -14.76 -4.22
C ILE A 106 -0.87 -14.91 -4.53
N ASN A 107 -0.51 -15.36 -5.73
CA ASN A 107 0.89 -15.56 -6.13
C ASN A 107 1.66 -14.24 -6.32
N ASN A 108 0.95 -13.12 -6.38
CA ASN A 108 1.52 -11.78 -6.53
C ASN A 108 1.54 -10.98 -5.23
N LEU A 109 1.12 -11.57 -4.11
CA LEU A 109 1.00 -10.87 -2.83
C LEU A 109 1.91 -11.50 -1.79
N GLU A 110 2.52 -10.65 -0.97
CA GLU A 110 3.34 -11.05 0.16
C GLU A 110 3.17 -10.10 1.35
N TRP A 111 3.40 -10.60 2.56
CA TRP A 111 3.44 -9.76 3.75
C TRP A 111 4.81 -9.14 3.91
N ASN A 112 4.87 -7.82 4.12
CA ASN A 112 6.11 -7.06 4.24
C ASN A 112 6.07 -6.08 5.41
N THR A 113 7.25 -5.75 5.94
CA THR A 113 7.49 -4.56 6.75
C THR A 113 7.53 -3.31 5.88
N ALA A 114 7.47 -2.13 6.48
CA ALA A 114 7.61 -0.86 5.74
C ALA A 114 8.98 -0.74 5.04
N GLY A 115 10.05 -1.22 5.69
CA GLY A 115 11.41 -1.22 5.12
C GLY A 115 11.54 -2.12 3.90
N GLU A 116 11.07 -3.37 4.01
CA GLU A 116 11.07 -4.33 2.89
C GLU A 116 10.27 -3.79 1.69
N ASN A 117 9.11 -3.21 1.94
CA ASN A 117 8.26 -2.66 0.89
C ASN A 117 8.91 -1.45 0.19
N THR A 118 9.58 -0.58 0.98
CA THR A 118 10.37 0.53 0.43
C THR A 118 11.54 0.02 -0.39
N TYR A 119 12.29 -0.96 0.10
CA TYR A 119 13.40 -1.58 -0.62
C TYR A 119 12.94 -2.21 -1.94
N HIS A 120 11.83 -2.96 -1.92
CA HIS A 120 11.20 -3.52 -3.11
C HIS A 120 10.87 -2.43 -4.15
N ALA A 121 10.27 -1.32 -3.70
CA ALA A 121 9.91 -0.21 -4.58
C ALA A 121 11.15 0.44 -5.22
N TYR A 122 12.26 0.56 -4.49
CA TYR A 122 13.54 1.02 -5.04
C TYR A 122 14.15 0.05 -6.05
N LYS A 123 14.22 -1.23 -5.70
CA LYS A 123 14.80 -2.28 -6.54
C LYS A 123 14.07 -2.38 -7.90
N ASN A 124 12.75 -2.19 -7.91
CA ASN A 124 11.93 -2.28 -9.11
C ASN A 124 11.65 -0.93 -9.79
N ASN A 125 12.38 0.14 -9.42
CA ASN A 125 12.23 1.49 -9.97
C ASN A 125 10.79 2.05 -9.91
N LEU A 126 9.98 1.58 -8.93
CA LEU A 126 8.61 2.04 -8.70
C LEU A 126 8.56 3.42 -8.02
N ILE A 127 9.66 3.81 -7.38
CA ILE A 127 9.86 5.13 -6.79
C ILE A 127 10.96 5.83 -7.59
N LYS A 128 10.64 7.00 -8.15
CA LYS A 128 11.66 7.85 -8.77
C LYS A 128 12.58 8.37 -7.67
N HIS A 129 13.85 8.00 -7.72
CA HIS A 129 14.88 8.75 -7.00
C HIS A 129 14.93 10.16 -7.62
N TYR A 130 14.49 11.17 -6.89
CA TYR A 130 14.88 12.53 -7.19
C TYR A 130 16.33 12.73 -6.72
N ASN A 131 17.27 12.12 -7.43
CA ASN A 131 18.67 12.42 -7.25
C ASN A 131 18.90 13.82 -7.84
N ARG A 132 18.82 14.85 -6.99
CA ARG A 132 19.24 16.19 -7.39
C ARG A 132 20.77 16.21 -7.40
N LYS A 133 21.34 16.55 -8.55
CA LYS A 133 22.78 16.83 -8.65
C LYS A 133 23.18 17.95 -7.72
N ILE A 134 24.38 17.86 -7.18
CA ILE A 134 24.89 18.80 -6.19
C ILE A 134 26.28 19.24 -6.59
N ASN A 135 26.52 20.52 -6.54
CA ASN A 135 27.84 21.11 -6.71
C ASN A 135 28.52 21.24 -5.34
N GLN A 136 29.79 20.82 -5.29
CA GLN A 136 30.70 20.98 -4.17
C GLN A 136 31.61 22.16 -4.43
N TYR A 137 31.78 23.01 -3.41
CA TYR A 137 32.67 24.15 -3.43
C TYR A 137 33.57 24.12 -2.19
N ASP A 138 34.80 24.69 -2.28
CA ASP A 138 35.62 24.96 -1.12
C ASP A 138 35.01 26.08 -0.25
N LEU A 139 35.69 26.44 0.85
CA LEU A 139 35.22 27.49 1.74
C LEU A 139 35.34 28.90 1.14
N ASP A 140 36.21 29.08 0.14
CA ASP A 140 36.41 30.34 -0.60
C ASP A 140 35.41 30.51 -1.74
N GLY A 141 34.56 29.46 -1.98
CA GLY A 141 33.52 29.47 -2.99
C GLY A 141 33.95 28.98 -4.37
N ASN A 142 35.17 28.40 -4.51
CA ASN A 142 35.64 27.84 -5.77
C ASN A 142 34.96 26.49 -6.01
N PHE A 143 34.51 26.27 -7.24
CA PHE A 143 33.89 25.01 -7.66
C PHE A 143 34.90 23.86 -7.67
N ILE A 144 34.54 22.74 -7.05
CA ILE A 144 35.37 21.52 -7.01
C ILE A 144 34.82 20.47 -7.96
N LYS A 145 33.54 20.09 -7.76
CA LYS A 145 32.96 18.94 -8.49
C LYS A 145 31.43 18.95 -8.42
N THR A 146 30.81 18.36 -9.46
CA THR A 146 29.40 17.98 -9.44
C THR A 146 29.24 16.50 -9.06
N TRP A 147 28.29 16.22 -8.17
CA TRP A 147 27.91 14.92 -7.69
C TRP A 147 26.48 14.56 -8.15
N ASP A 148 26.20 13.29 -8.40
CA ASP A 148 24.88 12.85 -8.85
C ASP A 148 23.82 12.93 -7.73
N SER A 149 24.24 12.82 -6.47
CA SER A 149 23.34 12.96 -5.30
C SER A 149 24.08 13.18 -4.00
N ALA A 150 23.37 13.69 -2.96
CA ALA A 150 23.91 13.75 -1.59
C ALA A 150 24.25 12.35 -1.03
N LYS A 151 23.55 11.30 -1.48
CA LYS A 151 23.84 9.92 -1.06
C LYS A 151 25.13 9.41 -1.68
N ASP A 152 25.44 9.79 -2.91
CA ASP A 152 26.71 9.46 -3.58
C ASP A 152 27.91 10.08 -2.85
N VAL A 153 27.75 11.34 -2.40
CA VAL A 153 28.75 12.01 -1.57
C VAL A 153 28.97 11.26 -0.25
N GLU A 154 27.88 10.88 0.45
CA GLU A 154 27.96 10.14 1.72
C GLU A 154 28.72 8.82 1.55
N ILE A 155 28.44 8.10 0.49
CA ILE A 155 29.11 6.81 0.20
C ILE A 155 30.60 6.98 -0.10
N LYS A 156 30.97 8.02 -0.89
CA LYS A 156 32.32 8.17 -1.40
C LYS A 156 33.27 8.94 -0.49
N ILE A 157 32.77 9.91 0.26
CA ILE A 157 33.60 10.77 1.14
C ILE A 157 33.06 10.88 2.57
N ASN A 158 32.11 10.03 2.94
CA ASN A 158 31.59 9.87 4.31
C ASN A 158 31.05 11.16 4.96
N ILE A 159 30.47 12.07 4.18
CA ILE A 159 29.76 13.24 4.68
C ILE A 159 28.26 12.94 4.66
N HIS A 160 27.62 12.98 5.83
CA HIS A 160 26.21 12.60 5.98
C HIS A 160 25.27 13.38 5.06
N ASN A 161 24.43 12.68 4.29
CA ASN A 161 23.59 13.25 3.24
C ASN A 161 22.63 14.34 3.75
N SER A 162 22.10 14.20 4.98
CA SER A 162 21.22 15.22 5.57
C SER A 162 21.94 16.54 5.84
N ALA A 163 23.24 16.50 6.21
CA ALA A 163 24.04 17.72 6.42
C ALA A 163 24.24 18.46 5.10
N ILE A 164 24.54 17.73 4.02
CA ILE A 164 24.68 18.25 2.66
C ILE A 164 23.36 18.90 2.18
N CYS A 165 22.25 18.15 2.32
CA CYS A 165 20.93 18.66 1.95
C CYS A 165 20.53 19.92 2.72
N ASN A 166 20.93 20.03 3.99
CA ASN A 166 20.70 21.23 4.78
C ASN A 166 21.54 22.43 4.29
N CYS A 167 22.78 22.20 3.81
CA CYS A 167 23.55 23.25 3.14
C CYS A 167 22.86 23.71 1.85
N CYS A 168 22.46 22.77 0.99
CA CYS A 168 21.76 23.08 -0.26
C CYS A 168 20.42 23.82 -0.07
N LYS A 169 19.82 23.70 1.12
CA LYS A 169 18.59 24.42 1.53
C LYS A 169 18.87 25.70 2.33
N ASN A 170 20.11 26.15 2.41
CA ASN A 170 20.55 27.29 3.21
C ASN A 170 20.22 27.21 4.71
N LYS A 171 19.96 26.01 5.24
CA LYS A 171 19.74 25.76 6.68
C LYS A 171 21.05 25.58 7.45
N ARG A 172 22.14 25.37 6.74
CA ARG A 172 23.50 25.20 7.25
C ARG A 172 24.49 25.79 6.27
N LYS A 173 25.56 26.43 6.75
CA LYS A 173 26.57 27.06 5.88
C LYS A 173 27.46 26.03 5.17
N THR A 174 27.96 25.03 5.90
CA THR A 174 28.92 24.05 5.39
C THR A 174 28.64 22.65 5.90
N ALA A 175 29.10 21.62 5.19
CA ALA A 175 29.13 20.24 5.66
C ALA A 175 30.44 19.57 5.21
N GLY A 176 31.15 18.91 6.16
CA GLY A 176 32.43 18.25 5.88
C GLY A 176 33.53 19.20 5.39
N GLY A 177 33.49 20.49 5.77
CA GLY A 177 34.48 21.49 5.32
C GLY A 177 34.20 22.06 3.92
N TYR A 178 33.00 21.81 3.34
CA TYR A 178 32.63 22.25 1.99
C TYR A 178 31.29 23.01 1.99
N ILE A 179 31.09 23.84 0.97
CA ILE A 179 29.83 24.49 0.63
C ILE A 179 29.11 23.63 -0.43
N TRP A 180 27.83 23.46 -0.29
CA TRP A 180 27.00 22.59 -1.15
C TRP A 180 25.82 23.36 -1.71
N LYS A 181 25.60 23.27 -3.02
CA LYS A 181 24.44 23.85 -3.71
C LYS A 181 23.80 22.84 -4.65
N TYR A 182 22.49 22.87 -4.80
CA TYR A 182 21.85 22.12 -5.88
C TYR A 182 22.29 22.65 -7.24
N VAL A 183 22.39 21.76 -8.21
CA VAL A 183 22.49 22.15 -9.61
C VAL A 183 21.10 22.63 -10.03
N ASP A 184 21.00 23.81 -10.60
CA ASP A 184 19.76 24.40 -11.13
C ASP A 184 19.24 23.62 -12.35
#